data_9079a1636774ce12366df6fbf8d04500
#
_entry.id   9079a1636774ce12366df6fbf8d04500
#
_cell.length_a   1.000
_cell.length_b   1.000
_cell.length_c   1.000
_cell.angle_alpha   90.00
_cell.angle_beta   90.00
_cell.angle_gamma   90.00
#
_symmetry.space_group_name_H-M   'P 1'
#
loop_
_entity.id
_entity.type
_entity.pdbx_description
1 polymer ?
#
loop_
_entity_poly.entity_id
_entity_poly.type
_entity_poly.pdbx_seq_one_letter_code
_entity_poly.pdbx_strand_id
1 'polypeptide(L)' 'MKSIEEHIAKDKEILADPKTSEPMKRHAKEELHDLIEYEEHHHDEIEAGDHHDPNVLEVFCDLHPDEPECLVYDD' A
#
# COMPACT_ATOMS: atom_id res chain seq x y z
N MET A 1 1.98 -6.44 -15.45
CA MET A 1 2.04 -6.70 -14.00
C MET A 1 2.00 -5.39 -13.25
N LYS A 2 1.15 -5.32 -12.22
CA LYS A 2 1.02 -4.07 -11.45
C LYS A 2 2.18 -3.90 -10.49
N SER A 3 2.66 -2.67 -10.37
CA SER A 3 3.70 -2.33 -9.41
C SER A 3 3.10 -1.48 -8.30
N ILE A 4 3.83 -1.31 -7.22
CA ILE A 4 3.39 -0.46 -6.12
C ILE A 4 3.21 0.99 -6.60
N GLU A 5 4.06 1.46 -7.51
CA GLU A 5 3.98 2.80 -8.07
C GLU A 5 2.69 2.99 -8.87
N GLU A 6 2.28 1.98 -9.61
CA GLU A 6 1.03 2.03 -10.36
C GLU A 6 -0.17 2.11 -9.43
N HIS A 7 -0.14 1.37 -8.33
CA HIS A 7 -1.22 1.40 -7.34
C HIS A 7 -1.31 2.77 -6.68
N ILE A 8 -0.18 3.34 -6.31
CA ILE A 8 -0.14 4.68 -5.72
C ILE A 8 -0.67 5.73 -6.70
N ALA A 9 -0.28 5.64 -7.97
CA ALA A 9 -0.75 6.56 -8.99
C ALA A 9 -2.26 6.46 -9.18
N LYS A 10 -2.80 5.24 -9.15
CA LYS A 10 -4.25 5.02 -9.28
C LYS A 10 -5.01 5.63 -8.11
N ASP A 11 -4.51 5.48 -6.90
CA ASP A 11 -5.16 6.06 -5.72
C ASP A 11 -5.15 7.58 -5.80
N LYS A 12 -4.07 8.17 -6.30
CA LYS A 12 -4.01 9.62 -6.51
C LYS A 12 -5.03 10.09 -7.54
N GLU A 13 -5.24 9.31 -8.61
CA GLU A 13 -6.26 9.62 -9.60
C GLU A 13 -7.65 9.59 -8.98
N ILE A 14 -7.93 8.59 -8.15
CA ILE A 14 -9.23 8.47 -7.48
C ILE A 14 -9.47 9.70 -6.60
N LEU A 15 -8.46 10.14 -5.87
CA LEU A 15 -8.58 11.31 -5.00
C LEU A 15 -8.76 12.61 -5.78
N ALA A 16 -8.21 12.69 -6.99
CA ALA A 16 -8.32 13.87 -7.83
C ALA A 16 -9.61 13.92 -8.64
N ASP A 17 -10.33 12.79 -8.73
CA ASP A 17 -11.57 12.71 -9.51
C ASP A 17 -12.73 13.33 -8.73
N PRO A 18 -13.36 14.40 -9.25
CA PRO A 18 -14.48 15.05 -8.57
C PRO A 18 -15.73 14.18 -8.50
N LYS A 19 -15.80 13.12 -9.30
CA LYS A 19 -16.95 12.22 -9.32
C LYS A 19 -16.85 11.11 -8.29
N THR A 20 -15.68 10.94 -7.67
CA THR A 20 -15.49 9.90 -6.67
C THR A 20 -16.28 10.23 -5.41
N SER A 21 -16.99 9.24 -4.86
CA SER A 21 -17.78 9.43 -3.63
C SER A 21 -16.86 9.66 -2.43
N GLU A 22 -17.41 10.28 -1.38
CA GLU A 22 -16.65 10.54 -0.15
C GLU A 22 -16.11 9.29 0.51
N PRO A 23 -16.90 8.20 0.67
CA PRO A 23 -16.36 6.98 1.24
C PRO A 23 -15.20 6.41 0.43
N MET A 24 -15.28 6.48 -0.89
CA MET A 24 -14.21 5.98 -1.75
C MET A 24 -12.96 6.83 -1.63
N LYS A 25 -13.12 8.15 -1.55
CA LYS A 25 -11.98 9.06 -1.36
C LYS A 25 -11.28 8.78 -0.05
N ARG A 26 -12.04 8.55 1.03
CA ARG A 26 -11.47 8.24 2.33
C ARG A 26 -10.67 6.93 2.27
N HIS A 27 -11.25 5.92 1.63
CA HIS A 27 -10.58 4.64 1.48
C HIS A 27 -9.28 4.78 0.69
N ALA A 28 -9.33 5.49 -0.44
CA ALA A 28 -8.15 5.71 -1.26
C ALA A 28 -7.07 6.48 -0.54
N LYS A 29 -7.48 7.46 0.27
CA LYS A 29 -6.54 8.27 1.05
C LYS A 29 -5.81 7.44 2.08
N GLU A 30 -6.54 6.60 2.82
CA GLU A 30 -5.94 5.72 3.82
C GLU A 30 -5.01 4.70 3.18
N GLU A 31 -5.46 4.09 2.08
CA GLU A 31 -4.65 3.13 1.35
C GLU A 31 -3.38 3.78 0.79
N LEU A 32 -3.51 4.98 0.25
CA LEU A 32 -2.36 5.71 -0.28
C LEU A 32 -1.33 5.99 0.80
N HIS A 33 -1.79 6.42 1.98
CA HIS A 33 -0.90 6.67 3.10
C HIS A 33 -0.14 5.41 3.50
N ASP A 34 -0.84 4.29 3.60
CA ASP A 34 -0.23 3.01 3.97
C ASP A 34 0.77 2.55 2.91
N LEU A 35 0.45 2.72 1.64
CA LEU A 35 1.34 2.34 0.55
C LEU A 35 2.60 3.20 0.53
N ILE A 36 2.48 4.48 0.81
CA ILE A 36 3.64 5.36 0.88
C ILE A 36 4.56 4.96 2.03
N GLU A 37 3.99 4.62 3.19
CA GLU A 37 4.80 4.14 4.31
C GLU A 37 5.48 2.83 3.98
N TYR A 38 4.77 1.92 3.32
CA TYR A 38 5.36 0.66 2.87
C TYR A 38 6.52 0.92 1.93
N GLU A 39 6.34 1.82 0.97
CA GLU A 39 7.39 2.18 0.02
C GLU A 39 8.63 2.71 0.74
N GLU A 40 8.44 3.56 1.74
CA GLU A 40 9.56 4.10 2.50
C GLU A 40 10.29 3.01 3.29
N HIS A 41 9.55 2.09 3.91
CA HIS A 41 10.15 0.99 4.67
C HIS A 41 10.91 0.02 3.77
N HIS A 42 10.49 -0.12 2.53
CA HIS A 42 11.08 -1.07 1.58
C HIS A 42 11.82 -0.38 0.44
N HIS A 43 12.26 0.85 0.68
CA HIS A 43 12.92 1.66 -0.34
C HIS A 43 14.11 0.96 -1.00
N ASP A 44 14.96 0.34 -0.19
CA ASP A 44 16.14 -0.35 -0.70
C ASP A 44 15.77 -1.54 -1.58
N GLU A 45 14.72 -2.27 -1.20
CA GLU A 45 14.23 -3.40 -1.98
C GLU A 45 13.65 -2.94 -3.31
N ILE A 46 12.92 -1.83 -3.28
CA ILE A 46 12.32 -1.26 -4.48
C ILE A 46 13.43 -0.79 -5.44
N GLU A 47 14.45 -0.12 -4.94
CA GLU A 47 15.58 0.28 -5.75
C GLU A 47 16.33 -0.90 -6.34
N ALA A 48 16.34 -2.03 -5.62
CA ALA A 48 16.99 -3.24 -6.11
C ALA A 48 16.18 -3.98 -7.17
N GLY A 49 14.96 -3.52 -7.45
CA GLY A 49 14.13 -4.07 -8.50
C GLY A 49 12.84 -4.73 -8.03
N ASP A 50 12.58 -4.75 -6.73
CA ASP A 50 11.36 -5.36 -6.18
C ASP A 50 10.23 -4.34 -6.14
N HIS A 51 9.52 -4.21 -7.25
CA HIS A 51 8.43 -3.24 -7.40
C HIS A 51 7.05 -3.88 -7.28
N HIS A 52 6.95 -5.05 -6.66
CA HIS A 52 5.65 -5.73 -6.58
C HIS A 52 4.63 -4.90 -5.80
N ASP A 53 3.36 -5.04 -6.17
CA ASP A 53 2.25 -4.39 -5.50
C ASP A 53 1.90 -5.21 -4.24
N PRO A 54 2.13 -4.68 -3.03
CA PRO A 54 1.85 -5.44 -1.81
C PRO A 54 0.35 -5.65 -1.63
N ASN A 55 -0.04 -6.82 -1.13
CA ASN A 55 -1.43 -7.05 -0.79
C ASN A 55 -1.76 -6.40 0.57
N VAL A 56 -3.04 -6.43 0.94
CA VAL A 56 -3.50 -5.79 2.18
C VAL A 56 -2.78 -6.36 3.39
N LEU A 57 -2.57 -7.67 3.42
CA LEU A 57 -1.90 -8.32 4.55
C LEU A 57 -0.43 -7.93 4.65
N GLU A 58 0.26 -7.82 3.51
CA GLU A 58 1.65 -7.38 3.50
C GLU A 58 1.81 -5.98 4.07
N VAL A 59 0.93 -5.05 3.67
CA VAL A 59 0.95 -3.68 4.17
C VAL A 59 0.63 -3.65 5.66
N PHE A 60 -0.39 -4.39 6.06
CA PHE A 60 -0.80 -4.47 7.46
C PHE A 60 0.33 -5.00 8.35
N CYS A 61 0.99 -6.07 7.92
CA CYS A 61 2.08 -6.67 8.68
C CYS A 61 3.31 -5.78 8.74
N ASP A 62 3.54 -4.97 7.71
CA ASP A 62 4.64 -4.01 7.72
C ASP A 62 4.43 -2.95 8.80
N LEU A 63 3.19 -2.50 8.95
CA LEU A 63 2.85 -1.46 9.92
C LEU A 63 2.59 -2.01 11.33
N HIS A 64 2.19 -3.27 11.42
CA HIS A 64 1.84 -3.94 12.68
C HIS A 64 2.51 -5.30 12.81
N PRO A 65 3.84 -5.35 12.90
CA PRO A 65 4.57 -6.63 12.91
C PRO A 65 4.28 -7.50 14.12
N ASP A 66 3.77 -6.93 15.19
CA ASP A 66 3.51 -7.67 16.44
C ASP A 66 2.14 -8.35 16.47
N GLU A 67 1.32 -8.13 15.45
CA GLU A 67 -0.02 -8.72 15.41
C GLU A 67 0.07 -10.24 15.23
N PRO A 68 -0.82 -11.00 15.91
CA PRO A 68 -0.79 -12.46 15.80
C PRO A 68 -0.94 -12.98 14.37
N GLU A 69 -1.72 -12.28 13.55
CA GLU A 69 -1.92 -12.65 12.16
C GLU A 69 -0.62 -12.64 11.36
N CYS A 70 0.26 -11.70 11.70
CA CYS A 70 1.55 -11.59 11.03
C CYS A 70 2.52 -12.67 11.50
N LEU A 71 2.42 -13.08 12.77
CA LEU A 71 3.27 -14.13 13.32
C LEU A 71 2.94 -15.50 12.75
N VAL A 72 1.67 -15.74 12.43
CA VAL A 72 1.23 -17.00 11.84
C VAL A 72 1.83 -17.19 10.44
N TYR A 73 2.02 -16.12 9.70
CA TYR A 73 2.53 -16.20 8.33
C TYR A 73 4.05 -16.08 8.25
N ASP A 74 4.70 -16.01 9.38
CA ASP A 74 6.15 -15.91 9.44
C ASP A 74 6.75 -17.31 9.49
N ASP A 75 6.80 -17.95 8.37
CA ASP A 75 7.41 -19.27 8.22
C ASP A 75 8.75 -19.19 7.55
#